data_e974593f637ebc4fd616841baef13b7d
#
_entry.id   e974593f637ebc4fd616841baef13b7d
#
_cell.length_a   1.000
_cell.length_b   1.000
_cell.length_c   1.000
_cell.angle_alpha   90.00
_cell.angle_beta   90.00
_cell.angle_gamma   90.00
#
_symmetry.space_group_name_H-M   'P 1'
#
loop_
_entity.id
_entity.type
_entity.pdbx_description
1 polymer ?
#
loop_
_entity_poly.entity_id
_entity_poly.type
_entity_poly.pdbx_seq_one_letter_code
_entity_poly.pdbx_strand_id
1 'polypeptide(L)'
;MATLKINDHGLEVRKYQLLLNSQLRPSPKLTPDGLFGHSTQQAVLAFQQQEGLALDGQIGPKTRAALGLVQPPRAAGVVVARSVSWMDIAVAELGIHEDSMPGQQNSRIVEYHQTTTLKATDDETPWCASFVNWVIRQSGRRGTNSAAAKSWLDWGTAVAVPSMGVVVVIKKKTPGVTQATGSSSGFHVGFFISLSATHIRILGGNQGDQVKYSDFSLASYEVKGYRRPL
;
A
#
# COMPACT_ATOMS: atom_id res chain seq x y z
N MET A 1 -3.42 -9.59 20.68
CA MET A 1 -3.88 -8.30 20.11
C MET A 1 -5.25 -7.99 20.67
N ALA A 2 -5.50 -6.75 21.10
CA ALA A 2 -6.78 -6.31 21.63
C ALA A 2 -7.87 -6.32 20.54
N THR A 3 -9.12 -6.57 20.91
CA THR A 3 -10.28 -6.46 20.02
C THR A 3 -10.53 -4.99 19.71
N LEU A 4 -10.69 -4.65 18.43
CA LEU A 4 -11.05 -3.29 18.01
C LEU A 4 -12.56 -3.13 17.97
N LYS A 5 -13.04 -2.00 18.50
CA LYS A 5 -14.48 -1.68 18.64
C LYS A 5 -14.70 -0.17 18.49
N ILE A 6 -15.95 0.25 18.52
CA ILE A 6 -16.33 1.66 18.42
C ILE A 6 -15.54 2.54 19.41
N ASN A 7 -15.13 3.70 18.98
CA ASN A 7 -14.26 4.70 19.61
C ASN A 7 -12.76 4.33 19.66
N ASP A 8 -12.35 3.14 19.23
CA ASP A 8 -10.93 2.87 19.03
C ASP A 8 -10.37 3.67 17.84
N HIS A 9 -9.08 3.97 17.87
CA HIS A 9 -8.44 4.75 16.81
C HIS A 9 -7.00 4.30 16.61
N GLY A 10 -6.45 4.67 15.45
CA GLY A 10 -5.07 4.44 15.10
C GLY A 10 -4.89 3.65 13.81
N LEU A 11 -3.61 3.35 13.51
CA LEU A 11 -3.20 2.71 12.25
C LEU A 11 -3.84 1.34 12.06
N GLU A 12 -4.08 0.61 13.14
CA GLU A 12 -4.70 -0.71 13.05
C GLU A 12 -6.16 -0.61 12.60
N VAL A 13 -6.93 0.36 13.11
CA VAL A 13 -8.30 0.64 12.64
C VAL A 13 -8.31 0.99 11.17
N ARG A 14 -7.42 1.90 10.74
CA ARG A 14 -7.27 2.30 9.34
C ARG A 14 -6.99 1.12 8.42
N LYS A 15 -6.14 0.19 8.84
CA LYS A 15 -5.85 -1.04 8.11
C LYS A 15 -7.12 -1.86 7.86
N TYR A 16 -7.97 -2.02 8.88
CA TYR A 16 -9.22 -2.76 8.74
C TYR A 16 -10.26 -2.03 7.88
N GLN A 17 -10.34 -0.72 7.94
CA GLN A 17 -11.19 0.07 7.04
C GLN A 17 -10.83 -0.18 5.57
N LEU A 18 -9.54 -0.24 5.25
CA LEU A 18 -9.07 -0.56 3.90
C LEU A 18 -9.43 -1.98 3.47
N LEU A 19 -9.27 -2.96 4.36
CA LEU A 19 -9.63 -4.36 4.09
C LEU A 19 -11.14 -4.52 3.87
N LEU A 20 -11.97 -3.92 4.72
CA LEU A 20 -13.43 -3.92 4.57
C LEU A 20 -13.85 -3.31 3.22
N ASN A 21 -13.22 -2.19 2.83
CA ASN A 21 -13.47 -1.58 1.53
C ASN A 21 -13.10 -2.49 0.34
N SER A 22 -12.10 -3.34 0.51
CA SER A 22 -11.62 -4.23 -0.55
C SER A 22 -12.38 -5.55 -0.63
N GLN A 23 -12.91 -6.04 0.48
CA GLN A 23 -13.52 -7.37 0.58
C GLN A 23 -15.04 -7.37 0.49
N LEU A 24 -15.70 -6.34 1.02
CA LEU A 24 -17.17 -6.24 0.94
C LEU A 24 -17.65 -5.88 -0.47
N ARG A 25 -18.77 -6.48 -0.86
CA ARG A 25 -19.48 -6.18 -2.12
C ARG A 25 -20.98 -5.97 -1.86
N PRO A 26 -21.53 -4.75 -2.11
CA PRO A 26 -20.82 -3.54 -2.56
C PRO A 26 -19.84 -3.01 -1.50
N SER A 27 -18.81 -2.28 -1.96
CA SER A 27 -17.86 -1.68 -1.03
C SER A 27 -18.54 -0.66 -0.11
N PRO A 28 -18.26 -0.66 1.19
CA PRO A 28 -18.84 0.30 2.13
C PRO A 28 -18.30 1.71 1.97
N LYS A 29 -17.28 1.91 1.12
CA LYS A 29 -16.64 3.22 0.83
C LYS A 29 -16.22 3.97 2.11
N LEU A 30 -15.72 3.25 3.11
CA LEU A 30 -15.19 3.87 4.32
C LEU A 30 -14.07 4.84 3.99
N THR A 31 -14.04 5.98 4.67
CA THR A 31 -12.84 6.83 4.73
C THR A 31 -11.83 6.15 5.66
N PRO A 32 -10.61 5.79 5.19
CA PRO A 32 -9.63 5.13 6.05
C PRO A 32 -8.91 6.17 6.93
N ASP A 33 -9.65 6.78 7.83
CA ASP A 33 -9.20 7.83 8.75
C ASP A 33 -8.56 7.29 10.04
N GLY A 34 -8.68 5.97 10.26
CA GLY A 34 -8.22 5.33 11.48
C GLY A 34 -9.16 5.51 12.68
N LEU A 35 -10.38 6.01 12.48
CA LEU A 35 -11.39 6.12 13.54
C LEU A 35 -12.42 4.98 13.42
N PHE A 36 -12.58 4.19 14.46
CA PHE A 36 -13.61 3.15 14.52
C PHE A 36 -14.96 3.78 14.89
N GLY A 37 -15.54 4.50 13.93
CA GLY A 37 -16.84 5.11 14.06
C GLY A 37 -17.99 4.15 13.68
N HIS A 38 -19.22 4.67 13.69
CA HIS A 38 -20.42 3.92 13.31
C HIS A 38 -20.34 3.30 11.90
N SER A 39 -19.82 4.04 10.91
CA SER A 39 -19.67 3.52 9.55
C SER A 39 -18.73 2.32 9.50
N THR A 40 -17.62 2.36 10.25
CA THR A 40 -16.69 1.24 10.37
C THR A 40 -17.36 0.05 11.04
N GLN A 41 -18.12 0.28 12.12
CA GLN A 41 -18.88 -0.79 12.81
C GLN A 41 -19.90 -1.45 11.89
N GLN A 42 -20.67 -0.69 11.12
CA GLN A 42 -21.63 -1.23 10.15
C GLN A 42 -20.95 -2.08 9.08
N ALA A 43 -19.79 -1.65 8.59
CA ALA A 43 -19.01 -2.44 7.64
C ALA A 43 -18.50 -3.74 8.27
N VAL A 44 -18.09 -3.72 9.54
CA VAL A 44 -17.69 -4.94 10.27
C VAL A 44 -18.87 -5.90 10.42
N LEU A 45 -20.06 -5.42 10.79
CA LEU A 45 -21.27 -6.24 10.89
C LEU A 45 -21.64 -6.87 9.54
N ALA A 46 -21.60 -6.09 8.45
CA ALA A 46 -21.85 -6.60 7.10
C ALA A 46 -20.84 -7.70 6.71
N PHE A 47 -19.56 -7.50 7.04
CA PHE A 47 -18.52 -8.50 6.80
C PHE A 47 -18.74 -9.75 7.64
N GLN A 48 -19.04 -9.61 8.92
CA GLN A 48 -19.34 -10.73 9.81
C GLN A 48 -20.55 -11.54 9.31
N GLN A 49 -21.59 -10.86 8.82
CA GLN A 49 -22.74 -11.51 8.21
C GLN A 49 -22.37 -12.30 6.94
N GLN A 50 -21.56 -11.71 6.06
CA GLN A 50 -21.07 -12.36 4.84
C GLN A 50 -20.26 -13.63 5.17
N GLU A 51 -19.43 -13.58 6.19
CA GLU A 51 -18.53 -14.66 6.60
C GLU A 51 -19.16 -15.65 7.62
N GLY A 52 -20.44 -15.47 7.98
CA GLY A 52 -21.13 -16.33 8.96
C GLY A 52 -20.56 -16.24 10.37
N LEU A 53 -20.00 -15.10 10.75
CA LEU A 53 -19.42 -14.85 12.06
C LEU A 53 -20.48 -14.28 13.04
N ALA A 54 -20.14 -14.25 14.33
CA ALA A 54 -20.94 -13.55 15.33
C ALA A 54 -21.04 -12.06 15.00
N LEU A 55 -22.26 -11.51 14.97
CA LEU A 55 -22.54 -10.11 14.62
C LEU A 55 -22.35 -9.19 15.83
N ASP A 56 -21.12 -9.05 16.30
CA ASP A 56 -20.78 -8.21 17.46
C ASP A 56 -20.28 -6.81 17.05
N GLY A 57 -20.06 -6.58 15.76
CA GLY A 57 -19.56 -5.32 15.23
C GLY A 57 -18.13 -4.99 15.69
N GLN A 58 -17.37 -6.00 16.13
CA GLN A 58 -16.01 -5.84 16.64
C GLN A 58 -15.02 -6.63 15.79
N ILE A 59 -13.79 -6.13 15.69
CA ILE A 59 -12.71 -6.85 15.01
C ILE A 59 -11.91 -7.64 16.05
N GLY A 60 -12.49 -8.77 16.47
CA GLY A 60 -11.87 -9.75 17.33
C GLY A 60 -11.03 -10.78 16.56
N PRO A 61 -10.48 -11.81 17.24
CA PRO A 61 -9.61 -12.82 16.61
C PRO A 61 -10.25 -13.54 15.40
N LYS A 62 -11.54 -13.88 15.46
CA LYS A 62 -12.25 -14.56 14.38
C LYS A 62 -12.44 -13.64 13.17
N THR A 63 -12.88 -12.40 13.40
CA THR A 63 -13.04 -11.38 12.34
C THR A 63 -11.70 -11.05 11.69
N ARG A 64 -10.62 -10.98 12.46
CA ARG A 64 -9.26 -10.79 11.95
C ARG A 64 -8.81 -11.96 11.05
N ALA A 65 -9.09 -13.19 11.48
CA ALA A 65 -8.78 -14.39 10.71
C ALA A 65 -9.50 -14.40 9.36
N ALA A 66 -10.78 -14.10 9.35
CA ALA A 66 -11.60 -14.02 8.13
C ALA A 66 -11.14 -12.89 7.20
N LEU A 67 -10.73 -11.73 7.76
CA LEU A 67 -10.13 -10.64 6.97
C LEU A 67 -8.73 -10.96 6.42
N GLY A 68 -8.24 -12.20 6.63
CA GLY A 68 -6.96 -12.67 6.07
C GLY A 68 -5.70 -12.16 6.79
N LEU A 69 -5.86 -11.59 7.98
CA LEU A 69 -4.73 -11.05 8.77
C LEU A 69 -4.24 -12.01 9.86
N VAL A 70 -4.91 -13.15 10.04
CA VAL A 70 -4.48 -14.19 10.99
C VAL A 70 -4.60 -15.54 10.29
N GLN A 71 -3.50 -16.25 10.12
CA GLN A 71 -3.55 -17.67 9.84
C GLN A 71 -4.10 -18.41 11.07
N PRO A 72 -4.87 -19.51 10.90
CA PRO A 72 -5.32 -20.30 12.02
C PRO A 72 -4.14 -20.74 12.89
N PRO A 73 -4.32 -20.96 14.22
CA PRO A 73 -3.23 -21.35 15.09
C PRO A 73 -2.62 -22.66 14.59
N ARG A 74 -1.41 -22.60 14.10
CA ARG A 74 -0.57 -23.80 13.89
C ARG A 74 -0.26 -24.38 15.26
N ALA A 75 -0.41 -25.70 15.37
CA ALA A 75 -0.01 -26.49 16.54
C ALA A 75 1.33 -26.01 17.12
N ALA A 76 1.42 -25.95 18.43
CA ALA A 76 2.57 -25.47 19.19
C ALA A 76 3.88 -26.17 18.73
N GLY A 77 4.85 -25.37 18.39
CA GLY A 77 6.22 -25.85 18.17
C GLY A 77 6.86 -25.38 16.88
N VAL A 78 7.20 -24.13 16.77
CA VAL A 78 8.38 -23.49 16.17
C VAL A 78 8.07 -21.98 16.12
N VAL A 79 8.79 -21.18 16.88
CA VAL A 79 8.79 -19.71 16.74
C VAL A 79 9.61 -19.40 15.49
N VAL A 80 8.97 -19.44 14.33
CA VAL A 80 9.53 -18.84 13.13
C VAL A 80 9.22 -17.34 13.25
N ALA A 81 10.24 -16.52 13.38
CA ALA A 81 10.12 -15.07 13.29
C ALA A 81 9.30 -14.74 12.03
N ARG A 82 8.11 -14.16 12.22
CA ARG A 82 7.17 -13.85 11.13
C ARG A 82 7.83 -12.78 10.28
N SER A 83 8.23 -13.11 9.07
CA SER A 83 8.66 -12.08 8.13
C SER A 83 7.49 -11.14 7.88
N VAL A 84 7.63 -9.88 8.28
CA VAL A 84 6.63 -8.85 8.03
C VAL A 84 6.45 -8.75 6.52
N SER A 85 5.20 -8.82 6.06
CA SER A 85 4.92 -8.65 4.63
C SER A 85 5.31 -7.23 4.21
N TRP A 86 5.96 -7.06 3.05
CA TRP A 86 6.24 -5.72 2.53
C TRP A 86 4.97 -4.87 2.36
N MET A 87 3.81 -5.49 2.17
CA MET A 87 2.54 -4.78 2.13
C MET A 87 2.13 -4.22 3.50
N ASP A 88 2.41 -4.94 4.59
CA ASP A 88 2.15 -4.41 5.94
C ASP A 88 3.02 -3.17 6.21
N ILE A 89 4.27 -3.19 5.74
CA ILE A 89 5.20 -2.05 5.83
C ILE A 89 4.69 -0.89 4.97
N ALA A 90 4.30 -1.14 3.71
CA ALA A 90 3.80 -0.10 2.82
C ALA A 90 2.51 0.57 3.35
N VAL A 91 1.60 -0.23 3.93
CA VAL A 91 0.35 0.26 4.53
C VAL A 91 0.61 1.09 5.79
N ALA A 92 1.65 0.76 6.57
CA ALA A 92 2.02 1.54 7.75
C ALA A 92 2.49 2.97 7.42
N GLU A 93 2.97 3.20 6.19
CA GLU A 93 3.45 4.52 5.73
C GLU A 93 2.33 5.39 5.11
N LEU A 94 1.09 4.91 5.04
CA LEU A 94 -0.02 5.67 4.46
C LEU A 94 -0.19 7.03 5.15
N GLY A 95 -0.27 8.10 4.33
CA GLY A 95 -0.43 9.47 4.78
C GLY A 95 0.88 10.21 5.04
N ILE A 96 2.04 9.57 4.91
CA ILE A 96 3.31 10.29 4.82
C ILE A 96 3.24 11.16 3.56
N HIS A 97 3.53 12.44 3.68
CA HIS A 97 3.43 13.45 2.61
C HIS A 97 4.62 14.42 2.67
N GLU A 98 4.88 15.09 1.57
CA GLU A 98 5.87 16.15 1.47
C GLU A 98 5.53 17.29 2.46
N ASP A 99 6.56 17.97 2.96
CA ASP A 99 6.34 19.13 3.81
C ASP A 99 5.96 20.34 2.94
N SER A 100 4.84 20.98 3.25
CA SER A 100 4.34 22.12 2.48
C SER A 100 5.02 23.46 2.83
N MET A 101 5.86 23.50 3.88
CA MET A 101 6.56 24.70 4.29
C MET A 101 7.87 24.87 3.51
N PRO A 102 8.09 26.04 2.88
CA PRO A 102 9.32 26.27 2.12
C PRO A 102 10.57 26.03 2.94
N GLY A 103 11.47 25.20 2.39
CA GLY A 103 12.75 24.84 3.04
C GLY A 103 12.66 23.81 4.16
N GLN A 104 11.47 23.30 4.45
CA GLN A 104 11.30 22.12 5.29
C GLN A 104 11.30 20.84 4.44
N GLN A 105 11.64 19.73 5.06
CA GLN A 105 11.71 18.41 4.40
C GLN A 105 11.11 17.37 5.31
N ASN A 106 10.26 16.50 4.80
CA ASN A 106 9.79 15.36 5.55
C ASN A 106 10.93 14.34 5.72
N SER A 107 11.43 14.21 6.94
CA SER A 107 12.55 13.32 7.27
C SER A 107 12.31 11.86 6.88
N ARG A 108 11.04 11.40 6.86
CA ARG A 108 10.69 10.04 6.44
C ARG A 108 10.88 9.86 4.94
N ILE A 109 10.55 10.86 4.11
CA ILE A 109 10.77 10.80 2.66
C ILE A 109 12.28 10.84 2.36
N VAL A 110 13.03 11.67 3.09
CA VAL A 110 14.50 11.69 3.00
C VAL A 110 15.07 10.31 3.38
N GLU A 111 14.52 9.62 4.40
CA GLU A 111 14.90 8.25 4.74
C GLU A 111 14.65 7.26 3.58
N TYR A 112 13.52 7.39 2.84
CA TYR A 112 13.30 6.55 1.66
C TYR A 112 14.40 6.74 0.63
N HIS A 113 14.84 7.98 0.39
CA HIS A 113 15.91 8.29 -0.56
C HIS A 113 17.24 7.62 -0.20
N GLN A 114 17.53 7.43 1.09
CA GLN A 114 18.77 6.76 1.53
C GLN A 114 18.87 5.30 1.08
N THR A 115 17.78 4.70 0.60
CA THR A 115 17.77 3.35 0.03
C THR A 115 18.14 3.31 -1.45
N THR A 116 18.41 4.45 -2.07
CA THR A 116 18.81 4.58 -3.48
C THR A 116 20.20 5.18 -3.63
N THR A 117 20.82 5.00 -4.79
CA THR A 117 22.14 5.59 -5.09
C THR A 117 22.08 7.12 -5.24
N LEU A 118 20.90 7.68 -5.53
CA LEU A 118 20.71 9.13 -5.64
C LEU A 118 20.88 9.83 -4.29
N LYS A 119 20.38 9.22 -3.19
CA LYS A 119 20.46 9.75 -1.83
C LYS A 119 20.02 11.21 -1.73
N ALA A 120 18.91 11.56 -2.39
CA ALA A 120 18.37 12.91 -2.30
C ALA A 120 18.13 13.31 -0.83
N THR A 121 18.29 14.59 -0.56
CA THR A 121 18.20 15.17 0.79
C THR A 121 16.98 16.06 0.97
N ASP A 122 16.11 16.10 -0.05
CA ASP A 122 14.85 16.84 -0.10
C ASP A 122 13.69 15.87 -0.38
N ASP A 123 12.46 16.30 -0.15
CA ASP A 123 11.25 15.53 -0.43
C ASP A 123 10.56 15.93 -1.74
N GLU A 124 11.07 16.96 -2.43
CA GLU A 124 10.61 17.41 -3.76
C GLU A 124 11.14 16.55 -4.90
N THR A 125 12.29 15.87 -4.68
CA THR A 125 12.83 14.91 -5.65
C THR A 125 11.88 13.73 -5.79
N PRO A 126 11.46 13.32 -7.02
CA PRO A 126 10.50 12.22 -7.19
C PRO A 126 10.89 10.94 -6.44
N TRP A 127 10.05 10.51 -5.51
CA TRP A 127 10.39 9.47 -4.53
C TRP A 127 9.57 8.18 -4.60
N CYS A 128 8.78 7.95 -5.66
CA CYS A 128 8.01 6.72 -5.80
C CYS A 128 8.91 5.46 -5.77
N ALA A 129 10.05 5.47 -6.47
CA ALA A 129 10.99 4.35 -6.46
C ALA A 129 11.76 4.24 -5.15
N SER A 130 12.07 5.36 -4.50
CA SER A 130 12.70 5.40 -3.17
C SER A 130 11.81 4.76 -2.11
N PHE A 131 10.51 5.07 -2.12
CA PHE A 131 9.52 4.45 -1.26
C PHE A 131 9.47 2.92 -1.45
N VAL A 132 9.36 2.44 -2.69
CA VAL A 132 9.32 0.99 -2.96
C VAL A 132 10.62 0.31 -2.53
N ASN A 133 11.80 0.92 -2.79
CA ASN A 133 13.09 0.41 -2.32
C ASN A 133 13.12 0.30 -0.80
N TRP A 134 12.66 1.34 -0.10
CA TRP A 134 12.63 1.36 1.36
C TRP A 134 11.72 0.24 1.90
N VAL A 135 10.50 0.11 1.41
CA VAL A 135 9.55 -0.93 1.82
C VAL A 135 10.12 -2.34 1.60
N ILE A 136 10.67 -2.61 0.42
CA ILE A 136 11.27 -3.91 0.10
C ILE A 136 12.47 -4.19 1.01
N ARG A 137 13.30 -3.19 1.29
CA ARG A 137 14.46 -3.32 2.19
C ARG A 137 14.03 -3.59 3.63
N GLN A 138 13.00 -2.90 4.15
CA GLN A 138 12.44 -3.15 5.48
C GLN A 138 11.86 -4.58 5.62
N SER A 139 11.44 -5.19 4.53
CA SER A 139 11.00 -6.59 4.52
C SER A 139 12.16 -7.60 4.45
N GLY A 140 13.41 -7.16 4.58
CA GLY A 140 14.61 -7.99 4.53
C GLY A 140 15.04 -8.40 3.12
N ARG A 141 14.52 -7.75 2.06
CA ARG A 141 14.83 -8.06 0.67
C ARG A 141 15.65 -6.95 0.02
N ARG A 142 16.29 -7.28 -1.10
CA ARG A 142 17.02 -6.28 -1.90
C ARG A 142 16.07 -5.67 -2.94
N GLY A 143 16.01 -4.33 -2.97
CA GLY A 143 15.38 -3.57 -4.03
C GLY A 143 16.35 -3.33 -5.21
N THR A 144 16.01 -2.35 -6.04
CA THR A 144 16.85 -1.97 -7.19
C THR A 144 17.99 -1.02 -6.83
N ASN A 145 17.95 -0.40 -5.66
CA ASN A 145 18.82 0.70 -5.22
C ASN A 145 18.79 1.93 -6.15
N SER A 146 17.85 2.00 -7.07
CA SER A 146 17.73 3.10 -8.04
C SER A 146 16.52 3.96 -7.71
N ALA A 147 16.66 5.28 -7.81
CA ALA A 147 15.55 6.23 -7.72
C ALA A 147 14.65 6.25 -8.98
N ALA A 148 15.05 5.57 -10.05
CA ALA A 148 14.28 5.51 -11.28
C ALA A 148 13.20 4.41 -11.21
N ALA A 149 11.92 4.77 -11.37
CA ALA A 149 10.80 3.83 -11.39
C ALA A 149 10.96 2.73 -12.45
N LYS A 150 11.56 3.06 -13.61
CA LYS A 150 11.83 2.11 -14.70
C LYS A 150 12.74 0.95 -14.26
N SER A 151 13.64 1.14 -13.30
CA SER A 151 14.58 0.10 -12.85
C SER A 151 13.88 -1.14 -12.30
N TRP A 152 12.64 -0.99 -11.85
CA TRP A 152 11.84 -2.09 -11.33
C TRP A 152 11.37 -3.06 -12.40
N LEU A 153 11.48 -2.73 -13.68
CA LEU A 153 11.15 -3.66 -14.77
C LEU A 153 12.14 -4.83 -14.89
N ASP A 154 13.34 -4.66 -14.35
CA ASP A 154 14.41 -5.67 -14.38
C ASP A 154 14.57 -6.38 -13.02
N TRP A 155 13.75 -6.03 -12.02
CA TRP A 155 13.82 -6.58 -10.68
C TRP A 155 13.02 -7.88 -10.53
N GLY A 156 13.62 -8.85 -9.82
CA GLY A 156 12.93 -10.09 -9.48
C GLY A 156 12.42 -10.88 -10.68
N THR A 157 11.28 -11.55 -10.51
CA THR A 157 10.62 -12.35 -11.56
C THR A 157 9.43 -11.62 -12.13
N ALA A 158 9.28 -11.64 -13.46
CA ALA A 158 8.09 -11.14 -14.14
C ALA A 158 6.84 -11.97 -13.78
N VAL A 159 5.70 -11.30 -13.64
CA VAL A 159 4.42 -11.94 -13.31
C VAL A 159 3.42 -11.60 -14.40
N ALA A 160 2.82 -12.61 -15.02
CA ALA A 160 1.83 -12.42 -16.07
C ALA A 160 0.44 -12.05 -15.50
N VAL A 161 0.05 -12.69 -14.39
CA VAL A 161 -1.21 -12.42 -13.69
C VAL A 161 -0.89 -11.86 -12.31
N PRO A 162 -1.14 -10.58 -12.06
CA PRO A 162 -0.75 -9.96 -10.79
C PRO A 162 -1.65 -10.41 -9.63
N SER A 163 -1.05 -10.61 -8.47
CA SER A 163 -1.72 -10.68 -7.18
C SER A 163 -1.47 -9.40 -6.40
N MET A 164 -2.34 -9.09 -5.45
CA MET A 164 -2.15 -7.92 -4.58
C MET A 164 -0.77 -7.95 -3.92
N GLY A 165 -0.09 -6.79 -3.95
CA GLY A 165 1.23 -6.60 -3.35
C GLY A 165 2.41 -6.82 -4.30
N VAL A 166 2.23 -7.34 -5.53
CA VAL A 166 3.33 -7.37 -6.50
C VAL A 166 3.72 -5.93 -6.86
N VAL A 167 5.00 -5.71 -7.14
CA VAL A 167 5.47 -4.42 -7.65
C VAL A 167 4.93 -4.23 -9.05
N VAL A 168 4.36 -3.06 -9.33
CA VAL A 168 3.86 -2.69 -10.65
C VAL A 168 4.52 -1.41 -11.13
N VAL A 169 4.92 -1.41 -12.40
CA VAL A 169 5.42 -0.23 -13.10
C VAL A 169 4.41 0.18 -14.16
N ILE A 170 4.00 1.44 -14.10
CA ILE A 170 3.15 2.07 -15.10
C ILE A 170 3.90 3.22 -15.79
N LYS A 171 3.43 3.59 -16.99
CA LYS A 171 3.95 4.73 -17.73
C LYS A 171 2.81 5.57 -18.28
N LYS A 172 2.90 6.89 -18.14
CA LYS A 172 1.99 7.82 -18.79
C LYS A 172 2.16 7.75 -20.30
N LYS A 173 1.05 7.63 -21.05
CA LYS A 173 1.05 7.50 -22.52
C LYS A 173 1.44 8.80 -23.21
N THR A 174 1.03 9.94 -22.65
CA THR A 174 1.39 11.28 -23.15
C THR A 174 2.60 11.82 -22.40
N PRO A 175 3.65 12.32 -23.06
CA PRO A 175 4.78 12.95 -22.41
C PRO A 175 4.36 14.16 -21.55
N GLY A 176 5.16 14.46 -20.53
CA GLY A 176 5.01 15.63 -19.66
C GLY A 176 4.97 15.27 -18.17
N VAL A 177 5.31 16.27 -17.34
CA VAL A 177 5.25 16.15 -15.88
C VAL A 177 3.80 15.90 -15.46
N THR A 178 3.61 15.04 -14.48
CA THR A 178 2.29 14.77 -13.91
C THR A 178 2.35 15.02 -12.41
N GLN A 179 1.50 15.90 -11.91
CA GLN A 179 1.27 16.09 -10.48
C GLN A 179 0.83 14.81 -9.76
N ALA A 180 0.26 13.85 -10.51
CA ALA A 180 -0.16 12.57 -9.93
C ALA A 180 1.01 11.70 -9.44
N THR A 181 2.24 11.91 -9.94
CA THR A 181 3.40 11.07 -9.63
C THR A 181 4.74 11.83 -9.52
N GLY A 182 4.75 13.15 -9.65
CA GLY A 182 5.96 14.00 -9.62
C GLY A 182 7.00 13.67 -10.71
N SER A 183 6.75 12.67 -11.57
CA SER A 183 7.76 12.12 -12.47
C SER A 183 7.78 12.84 -13.83
N SER A 184 8.93 13.37 -14.21
CA SER A 184 9.18 13.93 -15.57
C SER A 184 9.31 12.85 -16.65
N SER A 185 9.74 11.64 -16.28
CA SER A 185 9.88 10.51 -17.20
C SER A 185 8.55 9.84 -17.55
N GLY A 186 7.50 10.18 -16.82
CA GLY A 186 6.17 9.56 -16.91
C GLY A 186 6.10 8.13 -16.34
N PHE A 187 7.21 7.54 -15.88
CA PHE A 187 7.20 6.26 -15.19
C PHE A 187 6.80 6.43 -13.72
N HIS A 188 6.02 5.48 -13.23
CA HIS A 188 5.66 5.38 -11.82
C HIS A 188 5.73 3.93 -11.36
N VAL A 189 6.07 3.71 -10.08
CA VAL A 189 6.15 2.40 -9.47
C VAL A 189 5.45 2.39 -8.11
N GLY A 190 4.80 1.28 -7.80
CA GLY A 190 4.15 1.04 -6.52
C GLY A 190 3.75 -0.43 -6.37
N PHE A 191 2.87 -0.70 -5.44
CA PHE A 191 2.35 -2.04 -5.17
C PHE A 191 0.96 -2.18 -5.77
N PHE A 192 0.77 -3.20 -6.59
CA PHE A 192 -0.52 -3.51 -7.22
C PHE A 192 -1.57 -3.86 -6.16
N ILE A 193 -2.75 -3.29 -6.28
CA ILE A 193 -3.90 -3.56 -5.42
C ILE A 193 -5.00 -4.28 -6.19
N SER A 194 -5.46 -3.67 -7.29
CA SER A 194 -6.53 -4.24 -8.12
C SER A 194 -6.49 -3.65 -9.54
N LEU A 195 -7.15 -4.35 -10.45
CA LEU A 195 -7.32 -3.95 -11.84
C LEU A 195 -8.80 -4.07 -12.22
N SER A 196 -9.33 -3.03 -12.86
CA SER A 196 -10.64 -3.03 -13.49
C SER A 196 -10.50 -2.84 -14.99
N ALA A 197 -11.61 -2.81 -15.73
CA ALA A 197 -11.59 -2.54 -17.17
C ALA A 197 -11.01 -1.15 -17.52
N THR A 198 -11.08 -0.18 -16.60
CA THR A 198 -10.72 1.23 -16.87
C THR A 198 -9.58 1.77 -16.02
N HIS A 199 -9.30 1.17 -14.88
CA HIS A 199 -8.32 1.69 -13.92
C HIS A 199 -7.49 0.58 -13.28
N ILE A 200 -6.25 0.93 -12.97
CA ILE A 200 -5.39 0.16 -12.07
C ILE A 200 -5.23 0.91 -10.75
N ARG A 201 -5.43 0.22 -9.63
CA ARG A 201 -5.25 0.75 -8.29
C ARG A 201 -3.89 0.36 -7.74
N ILE A 202 -3.15 1.36 -7.26
CA ILE A 202 -1.76 1.20 -6.79
C ILE A 202 -1.63 1.87 -5.41
N LEU A 203 -0.95 1.18 -4.48
CA LEU A 203 -0.39 1.80 -3.27
C LEU A 203 1.04 2.24 -3.58
N GLY A 204 1.33 3.52 -3.49
CA GLY A 204 2.66 4.05 -3.82
C GLY A 204 2.97 5.35 -3.11
N GLY A 205 4.25 5.69 -3.12
CA GLY A 205 4.75 6.99 -2.69
C GLY A 205 4.74 7.99 -3.85
N ASN A 206 4.81 9.28 -3.52
CA ASN A 206 4.74 10.38 -4.47
C ASN A 206 3.51 10.32 -5.39
N GLN A 207 2.36 9.97 -4.82
CA GLN A 207 1.07 9.99 -5.52
C GLN A 207 0.29 11.23 -5.08
N GLY A 208 0.48 12.38 -5.77
CA GLY A 208 0.06 13.70 -5.31
C GLY A 208 0.72 13.97 -3.96
N ASP A 209 2.05 13.89 -3.97
CA ASP A 209 2.97 14.26 -2.91
C ASP A 209 2.80 13.50 -1.58
N GLN A 210 2.23 12.27 -1.65
CA GLN A 210 2.03 11.45 -0.46
C GLN A 210 2.04 9.93 -0.74
N VAL A 211 2.16 9.14 0.32
CA VAL A 211 1.88 7.69 0.28
C VAL A 211 0.38 7.47 0.39
N LYS A 212 -0.22 6.97 -0.67
CA LYS A 212 -1.66 6.67 -0.73
C LYS A 212 -2.03 5.59 -1.73
N TYR A 213 -3.28 5.20 -1.71
CA TYR A 213 -3.90 4.47 -2.83
C TYR A 213 -4.33 5.47 -3.91
N SER A 214 -4.00 5.19 -5.17
CA SER A 214 -4.47 5.96 -6.32
C SER A 214 -4.99 5.05 -7.41
N ASP A 215 -6.02 5.52 -8.10
CA ASP A 215 -6.57 4.87 -9.29
C ASP A 215 -6.03 5.58 -10.54
N PHE A 216 -5.25 4.86 -11.35
CA PHE A 216 -4.68 5.36 -12.60
C PHE A 216 -5.51 4.85 -13.77
N SER A 217 -6.04 5.78 -14.58
CA SER A 217 -6.84 5.45 -15.76
C SER A 217 -5.99 4.74 -16.83
N LEU A 218 -6.44 3.58 -17.30
CA LEU A 218 -5.81 2.85 -18.41
C LEU A 218 -5.91 3.57 -19.75
N ALA A 219 -6.77 4.58 -19.86
CA ALA A 219 -6.77 5.49 -21.02
C ALA A 219 -5.51 6.35 -21.04
N SER A 220 -5.02 6.80 -19.86
CA SER A 220 -3.88 7.72 -19.71
C SER A 220 -2.56 7.02 -19.38
N TYR A 221 -2.61 5.83 -18.79
CA TYR A 221 -1.45 5.07 -18.35
C TYR A 221 -1.41 3.68 -18.98
N GLU A 222 -0.21 3.18 -19.21
CA GLU A 222 0.08 1.83 -19.67
C GLU A 222 0.80 1.06 -18.56
N VAL A 223 0.37 -0.18 -18.28
CA VAL A 223 1.10 -1.09 -17.40
C VAL A 223 2.30 -1.64 -18.16
N LYS A 224 3.51 -1.41 -17.66
CA LYS A 224 4.76 -1.86 -18.26
C LYS A 224 5.21 -3.21 -17.75
N GLY A 225 4.79 -3.61 -16.56
CA GLY A 225 5.09 -4.91 -16.00
C GLY A 225 4.75 -5.04 -14.54
N TYR A 226 4.62 -6.31 -14.12
CA TYR A 226 4.47 -6.71 -12.74
C TYR A 226 5.68 -7.55 -12.33
N ARG A 227 6.15 -7.37 -11.10
CA ARG A 227 7.35 -8.01 -10.56
C ARG A 227 7.14 -8.51 -9.14
N ARG A 228 7.73 -9.66 -8.84
CA ARG A 228 7.81 -10.21 -7.48
C ARG A 228 9.26 -10.49 -7.12
N PRO A 229 9.62 -10.57 -5.82
CA PRO A 229 10.94 -11.01 -5.40
C PRO A 229 11.26 -12.40 -5.96
N LEU A 230 12.56 -12.66 -6.12
CA LEU A 230 13.08 -14.00 -6.37
C LEU A 230 12.81 -14.91 -5.15
#